data_65aa8af9ecf2d19354f944923f3d384f
#
_entry.id   65aa8af9ecf2d19354f944923f3d384f
#
_cell.length_a   1.000
_cell.length_b   1.000
_cell.length_c   1.000
_cell.angle_alpha   90.00
_cell.angle_beta   90.00
_cell.angle_gamma   90.00
#
_symmetry.space_group_name_H-M   'P 1'
#
loop_
_entity.id
_entity.type
_entity.pdbx_description
1 polymer ?
#
loop_
_entity_poly.entity_id
_entity_poly.type
_entity_poly.pdbx_seq_one_letter_code
_entity_poly.pdbx_strand_id
1 'polypeptide(L)'
;MRKQWNSELQEKFFLPSVILEAKSFNQILKDGNLNPFNQENAIIICSYHFAKAKSPYIKQTAFDLVVIDEAHRLRNVYKSSNVIAREIKNAIQEYPKLLLTATPLQNSLLELYGLTSIIDDHIFGDLNSFKANYAKVSREQDIYENEVDTVEPRKEMFEDLRNRLKTVCIRTLRRQVLEYINYRDRKPITQDYVPTEQEIELYNKMSEYLQRPKLYALPFSQRQLMTLILRKLLASSSFAIASTLNGLVYKLDKLEEKIKNESSLKDNEFLLGLEDNYEALTNTADEWIDDEEEDDDNEKVKDKKKYTLEDIPLIKAEKKDLGNFRDLAKVIFKFQRGIFVDCFGKGL
;
A
#
# COMPACT_ATOMS: atom_id res chain seq x y z
N MET A 1 9.49 4.94 5.58
CA MET A 1 10.41 4.47 4.53
C MET A 1 11.20 5.58 3.84
N ARG A 2 10.60 6.53 3.06
CA ARG A 2 11.35 7.57 2.33
C ARG A 2 12.32 8.37 3.21
N LYS A 3 11.87 8.87 4.37
CA LYS A 3 12.73 9.58 5.34
C LYS A 3 13.84 8.69 5.91
N GLN A 4 13.55 7.41 6.13
CA GLN A 4 14.53 6.45 6.60
C GLN A 4 15.64 6.25 5.55
N TRP A 5 15.29 6.02 4.30
CA TRP A 5 16.27 5.93 3.20
C TRP A 5 17.13 7.20 3.13
N ASN A 6 16.49 8.38 3.20
CA ASN A 6 17.22 9.64 3.18
C ASN A 6 18.22 9.77 4.33
N SER A 7 17.79 9.43 5.56
CA SER A 7 18.64 9.46 6.75
C SER A 7 19.80 8.45 6.64
N GLU A 8 19.53 7.20 6.25
CA GLU A 8 20.53 6.16 6.09
C GLU A 8 21.58 6.53 5.02
N LEU A 9 21.13 7.04 3.87
CA LEU A 9 22.04 7.48 2.80
C LEU A 9 22.96 8.63 3.26
N GLN A 10 22.41 9.61 3.95
CA GLN A 10 23.17 10.77 4.43
C GLN A 10 24.08 10.44 5.60
N GLU A 11 23.57 9.73 6.61
CA GLU A 11 24.29 9.52 7.87
C GLU A 11 25.32 8.38 7.80
N LYS A 12 25.02 7.31 7.03
CA LYS A 12 25.90 6.14 6.96
C LYS A 12 26.76 6.07 5.71
N PHE A 13 26.23 6.56 4.59
CA PHE A 13 26.92 6.47 3.29
C PHE A 13 27.42 7.80 2.78
N PHE A 14 27.05 8.92 3.45
CA PHE A 14 27.43 10.29 3.04
C PHE A 14 27.03 10.62 1.60
N LEU A 15 25.95 10.01 1.12
CA LEU A 15 25.43 10.21 -0.22
C LEU A 15 24.30 11.26 -0.18
N PRO A 16 24.37 12.30 -1.02
CA PRO A 16 23.30 13.27 -1.13
C PRO A 16 22.03 12.61 -1.69
N SER A 17 20.89 12.92 -1.10
CA SER A 17 19.61 12.41 -1.56
C SER A 17 18.51 13.46 -1.47
N VAL A 18 17.53 13.37 -2.37
CA VAL A 18 16.40 14.30 -2.49
C VAL A 18 15.10 13.51 -2.46
N ILE A 19 14.21 13.85 -1.54
CA ILE A 19 12.86 13.29 -1.51
C ILE A 19 11.98 14.14 -2.44
N LEU A 20 11.50 13.52 -3.53
CA LEU A 20 10.53 14.14 -4.43
C LEU A 20 9.09 13.84 -3.97
N GLU A 21 8.41 14.91 -3.61
CA GLU A 21 7.00 15.00 -3.29
C GLU A 21 6.38 16.15 -4.11
N ALA A 22 5.06 16.31 -4.11
CA ALA A 22 4.40 17.37 -4.88
C ALA A 22 4.98 18.75 -4.59
N LYS A 23 5.28 19.05 -3.32
CA LYS A 23 5.83 20.34 -2.90
C LYS A 23 7.26 20.56 -3.42
N SER A 24 8.17 19.62 -3.17
CA SER A 24 9.59 19.72 -3.60
C SER A 24 9.70 19.70 -5.12
N PHE A 25 8.91 18.88 -5.80
CA PHE A 25 8.87 18.81 -7.24
C PHE A 25 8.46 20.15 -7.88
N ASN A 26 7.37 20.74 -7.40
CA ASN A 26 6.89 22.03 -7.90
C ASN A 26 7.88 23.18 -7.58
N GLN A 27 8.59 23.10 -6.46
CA GLN A 27 9.62 24.08 -6.12
C GLN A 27 10.79 24.00 -7.11
N ILE A 28 11.30 22.80 -7.38
CA ILE A 28 12.42 22.59 -8.32
C ILE A 28 12.05 23.06 -9.74
N LEU A 29 10.78 22.83 -10.17
CA LEU A 29 10.29 23.37 -11.44
C LEU A 29 10.29 24.91 -11.47
N LYS A 30 9.86 25.56 -10.36
CA LYS A 30 9.89 27.04 -10.24
C LYS A 30 11.31 27.61 -10.25
N ASP A 31 12.26 26.85 -9.70
CA ASP A 31 13.68 27.20 -9.68
C ASP A 31 14.36 27.01 -11.04
N GLY A 32 13.60 26.60 -12.08
CA GLY A 32 14.04 26.54 -13.48
C GLY A 32 14.52 25.16 -13.95
N ASN A 33 14.52 24.13 -13.12
CA ASN A 33 14.82 22.77 -13.57
C ASN A 33 13.57 22.16 -14.21
N LEU A 34 13.60 21.94 -15.52
CA LEU A 34 12.46 21.41 -16.29
C LEU A 34 12.14 19.94 -15.99
N ASN A 35 13.08 19.18 -15.45
CA ASN A 35 12.88 17.81 -15.03
C ASN A 35 13.47 17.56 -13.63
N PRO A 36 12.67 17.65 -12.56
CA PRO A 36 13.13 17.44 -11.19
C PRO A 36 13.71 16.04 -10.90
N PHE A 37 13.51 15.07 -11.76
CA PHE A 37 14.18 13.76 -11.67
C PHE A 37 15.61 13.81 -12.22
N ASN A 38 16.00 14.83 -12.95
CA ASN A 38 17.37 14.99 -13.42
C ASN A 38 18.21 15.78 -12.38
N GLN A 39 18.82 15.01 -11.46
CA GLN A 39 19.68 15.53 -10.39
C GLN A 39 21.07 14.88 -10.55
N GLU A 40 22.05 15.62 -11.00
CA GLU A 40 23.39 15.08 -11.36
C GLU A 40 24.13 14.45 -10.18
N ASN A 41 23.91 14.91 -8.95
CA ASN A 41 24.71 14.52 -7.80
C ASN A 41 23.87 14.08 -6.59
N ALA A 42 22.63 13.62 -6.81
CA ALA A 42 21.77 13.21 -5.71
C ALA A 42 20.93 11.97 -6.05
N ILE A 43 20.77 11.09 -5.08
CA ILE A 43 19.85 9.96 -5.17
C ILE A 43 18.43 10.46 -4.98
N ILE A 44 17.56 10.13 -5.92
CA ILE A 44 16.16 10.53 -5.89
C ILE A 44 15.33 9.47 -5.17
N ILE A 45 14.56 9.92 -4.21
CA ILE A 45 13.66 9.08 -3.44
C ILE A 45 12.23 9.56 -3.66
N CYS A 46 11.34 8.68 -4.12
CA CYS A 46 9.92 8.99 -4.28
C CYS A 46 9.02 7.81 -3.90
N SER A 47 7.72 8.04 -3.78
CA SER A 47 6.74 6.97 -3.59
C SER A 47 6.31 6.34 -4.90
N TYR A 48 5.72 5.15 -4.85
CA TYR A 48 5.13 4.48 -6.03
C TYR A 48 4.06 5.32 -6.72
N HIS A 49 3.16 5.91 -5.93
CA HIS A 49 2.09 6.78 -6.46
C HIS A 49 2.67 8.01 -7.15
N PHE A 50 3.68 8.62 -6.54
CA PHE A 50 4.36 9.77 -7.13
C PHE A 50 5.09 9.39 -8.41
N ALA A 51 5.82 8.28 -8.42
CA ALA A 51 6.50 7.77 -9.61
C ALA A 51 5.52 7.50 -10.76
N LYS A 52 4.37 6.85 -10.48
CA LYS A 52 3.30 6.67 -11.47
C LYS A 52 2.80 8.01 -12.01
N ALA A 53 2.47 8.96 -11.12
CA ALA A 53 1.91 10.25 -11.53
C ALA A 53 2.91 11.10 -12.35
N LYS A 54 4.20 10.87 -12.17
CA LYS A 54 5.30 11.58 -12.85
C LYS A 54 6.07 10.69 -13.84
N SER A 55 5.49 9.58 -14.27
CA SER A 55 6.11 8.63 -15.22
C SER A 55 6.67 9.26 -16.51
N PRO A 56 6.08 10.32 -17.11
CA PRO A 56 6.67 10.98 -18.27
C PRO A 56 8.03 11.64 -17.98
N TYR A 57 8.25 12.17 -16.79
CA TYR A 57 9.52 12.75 -16.39
C TYR A 57 10.58 11.66 -16.15
N ILE A 58 10.18 10.54 -15.55
CA ILE A 58 11.05 9.38 -15.32
C ILE A 58 11.57 8.83 -16.65
N LYS A 59 10.70 8.69 -17.67
CA LYS A 59 11.09 8.23 -19.01
C LYS A 59 12.08 9.14 -19.73
N GLN A 60 12.15 10.40 -19.35
CA GLN A 60 13.04 11.39 -19.95
C GLN A 60 14.36 11.59 -19.17
N THR A 61 14.54 10.87 -18.08
CA THR A 61 15.74 10.95 -17.24
C THR A 61 16.65 9.74 -17.54
N ALA A 62 17.95 9.94 -17.59
CA ALA A 62 18.90 8.85 -17.70
C ALA A 62 19.30 8.39 -16.29
N PHE A 63 18.81 7.22 -15.85
CA PHE A 63 19.20 6.62 -14.57
C PHE A 63 20.24 5.51 -14.78
N ASP A 64 21.28 5.51 -13.97
CA ASP A 64 22.26 4.40 -13.93
C ASP A 64 21.69 3.16 -13.25
N LEU A 65 20.82 3.36 -12.25
CA LEU A 65 20.17 2.29 -11.49
C LEU A 65 18.85 2.76 -10.90
N VAL A 66 17.83 1.91 -10.98
CA VAL A 66 16.55 2.09 -10.29
C VAL A 66 16.44 1.03 -9.19
N VAL A 67 16.32 1.48 -7.93
CA VAL A 67 16.10 0.61 -6.78
C VAL A 67 14.64 0.67 -6.37
N ILE A 68 14.01 -0.49 -6.24
CA ILE A 68 12.61 -0.63 -5.83
C ILE A 68 12.57 -1.37 -4.50
N ASP A 69 12.33 -0.64 -3.42
CA ASP A 69 12.18 -1.21 -2.08
C ASP A 69 10.73 -1.66 -1.85
N GLU A 70 10.53 -2.75 -1.08
CA GLU A 70 9.24 -3.42 -0.91
C GLU A 70 8.58 -3.78 -2.26
N ALA A 71 9.38 -4.34 -3.16
CA ALA A 71 8.98 -4.64 -4.53
C ALA A 71 7.80 -5.62 -4.63
N HIS A 72 7.48 -6.37 -3.56
CA HIS A 72 6.29 -7.23 -3.51
C HIS A 72 4.99 -6.47 -3.83
N ARG A 73 4.95 -5.16 -3.63
CA ARG A 73 3.81 -4.30 -3.97
C ARG A 73 3.54 -4.21 -5.48
N LEU A 74 4.52 -4.55 -6.30
CA LEU A 74 4.42 -4.57 -7.76
C LEU A 74 4.22 -5.99 -8.34
N ARG A 75 4.14 -7.02 -7.49
CA ARG A 75 4.07 -8.44 -7.88
C ARG A 75 2.94 -8.77 -8.86
N ASN A 76 1.82 -8.04 -8.77
CA ASN A 76 0.66 -8.21 -9.64
C ASN A 76 0.70 -7.35 -10.92
N VAL A 77 1.88 -7.00 -11.44
CA VAL A 77 2.05 -6.16 -12.63
C VAL A 77 1.38 -6.73 -13.89
N TYR A 78 1.18 -8.04 -13.95
CA TYR A 78 0.50 -8.74 -15.04
C TYR A 78 -1.03 -8.55 -15.03
N LYS A 79 -1.63 -8.12 -13.91
CA LYS A 79 -3.06 -7.83 -13.83
C LYS A 79 -3.35 -6.47 -14.46
N SER A 80 -4.40 -6.40 -15.28
CA SER A 80 -4.83 -5.14 -15.93
C SER A 80 -5.27 -4.08 -14.93
N SER A 81 -5.79 -4.50 -13.77
CA SER A 81 -6.21 -3.63 -12.68
C SER A 81 -5.06 -2.92 -11.96
N ASN A 82 -3.85 -3.50 -11.96
CA ASN A 82 -2.70 -2.89 -11.30
C ASN A 82 -2.02 -1.84 -12.19
N VAL A 83 -2.67 -0.69 -12.31
CA VAL A 83 -2.19 0.43 -13.12
C VAL A 83 -0.85 0.97 -12.63
N ILE A 84 -0.64 1.02 -11.30
CA ILE A 84 0.59 1.56 -10.70
C ILE A 84 1.80 0.73 -11.13
N ALA A 85 1.74 -0.57 -10.95
CA ALA A 85 2.85 -1.46 -11.29
C ALA A 85 3.18 -1.42 -12.80
N ARG A 86 2.16 -1.40 -13.67
CA ARG A 86 2.36 -1.32 -15.12
C ARG A 86 2.98 0.00 -15.56
N GLU A 87 2.50 1.13 -15.04
CA GLU A 87 3.05 2.45 -15.37
C GLU A 87 4.51 2.59 -14.90
N ILE A 88 4.82 2.09 -13.70
CA ILE A 88 6.19 2.09 -13.19
C ILE A 88 7.06 1.18 -14.06
N LYS A 89 6.65 -0.07 -14.32
CA LYS A 89 7.38 -0.99 -15.20
C LYS A 89 7.72 -0.33 -16.53
N ASN A 90 6.72 0.27 -17.17
CA ASN A 90 6.87 0.94 -18.46
C ASN A 90 7.79 2.19 -18.38
N ALA A 91 7.79 2.88 -17.24
CA ALA A 91 8.61 4.07 -17.08
C ALA A 91 10.10 3.74 -16.87
N ILE A 92 10.40 2.55 -16.32
CA ILE A 92 11.76 2.14 -15.97
C ILE A 92 12.29 1.00 -16.85
N GLN A 93 11.63 0.68 -17.95
CA GLN A 93 11.94 -0.49 -18.78
C GLN A 93 13.41 -0.54 -19.23
N GLU A 94 13.94 0.60 -19.65
CA GLU A 94 15.29 0.72 -20.23
C GLU A 94 16.43 0.78 -19.18
N TYR A 95 16.10 0.88 -17.88
CA TYR A 95 17.11 1.09 -16.86
C TYR A 95 17.50 -0.23 -16.15
N PRO A 96 18.76 -0.36 -15.68
CA PRO A 96 19.13 -1.38 -14.73
C PRO A 96 18.30 -1.28 -13.45
N LYS A 97 17.83 -2.42 -12.93
CA LYS A 97 16.88 -2.46 -11.82
C LYS A 97 17.35 -3.39 -10.71
N LEU A 98 17.12 -2.97 -9.48
CA LEU A 98 17.31 -3.77 -8.28
C LEU A 98 16.00 -3.77 -7.47
N LEU A 99 15.39 -4.95 -7.33
CA LEU A 99 14.18 -5.15 -6.55
C LEU A 99 14.55 -5.72 -5.18
N LEU A 100 14.13 -5.04 -4.12
CA LEU A 100 14.33 -5.44 -2.74
C LEU A 100 12.98 -5.84 -2.14
N THR A 101 12.89 -7.03 -1.57
CA THR A 101 11.68 -7.49 -0.88
C THR A 101 11.98 -8.59 0.12
N ALA A 102 11.25 -8.60 1.25
CA ALA A 102 11.29 -9.70 2.20
C ALA A 102 10.36 -10.86 1.80
N THR A 103 9.33 -10.59 1.00
CA THR A 103 8.25 -11.53 0.66
C THR A 103 8.00 -11.59 -0.85
N PRO A 104 8.92 -12.19 -1.63
CA PRO A 104 8.80 -12.23 -3.09
C PRO A 104 7.62 -13.11 -3.57
N LEU A 105 7.19 -14.04 -2.74
CA LEU A 105 6.11 -14.98 -2.99
C LEU A 105 5.25 -15.11 -1.74
N GLN A 106 3.96 -14.91 -1.86
CA GLN A 106 3.00 -15.01 -0.76
C GLN A 106 1.87 -15.99 -1.08
N ASN A 107 1.12 -15.75 -2.15
CA ASN A 107 -0.09 -16.52 -2.46
C ASN A 107 0.01 -17.35 -3.74
N SER A 108 0.78 -16.92 -4.74
CA SER A 108 0.81 -17.57 -6.06
C SER A 108 2.16 -17.45 -6.75
N LEU A 109 2.56 -18.48 -7.50
CA LEU A 109 3.74 -18.41 -8.38
C LEU A 109 3.65 -17.29 -9.43
N LEU A 110 2.43 -16.82 -9.76
CA LEU A 110 2.23 -15.67 -10.64
C LEU A 110 2.82 -14.36 -10.09
N GLU A 111 2.88 -14.22 -8.76
CA GLU A 111 3.54 -13.07 -8.13
C GLU A 111 5.03 -13.02 -8.45
N LEU A 112 5.66 -14.20 -8.45
CA LEU A 112 7.06 -14.33 -8.81
C LEU A 112 7.28 -13.98 -10.28
N TYR A 113 6.41 -14.48 -11.18
CA TYR A 113 6.38 -14.07 -12.58
C TYR A 113 6.28 -12.54 -12.71
N GLY A 114 5.37 -11.91 -11.96
CA GLY A 114 5.20 -10.46 -11.99
C GLY A 114 6.48 -9.71 -11.62
N LEU A 115 7.14 -10.10 -10.53
CA LEU A 115 8.39 -9.46 -10.09
C LEU A 115 9.53 -9.66 -11.08
N THR A 116 9.73 -10.88 -11.57
CA THR A 116 10.79 -11.18 -12.55
C THR A 116 10.56 -10.46 -13.87
N SER A 117 9.30 -10.30 -14.29
CA SER A 117 8.96 -9.56 -15.52
C SER A 117 9.24 -8.05 -15.43
N ILE A 118 9.39 -7.49 -14.23
CA ILE A 118 9.86 -6.10 -14.07
C ILE A 118 11.36 -6.02 -14.36
N ILE A 119 12.13 -7.04 -13.97
CA ILE A 119 13.57 -7.11 -14.21
C ILE A 119 13.83 -7.38 -15.69
N ASP A 120 13.29 -8.50 -16.19
CA ASP A 120 13.43 -8.94 -17.57
C ASP A 120 12.24 -9.83 -17.97
N ASP A 121 11.53 -9.44 -19.02
CA ASP A 121 10.36 -10.16 -19.54
C ASP A 121 10.72 -11.53 -20.17
N HIS A 122 12.01 -11.75 -20.49
CA HIS A 122 12.46 -12.97 -21.17
C HIS A 122 12.76 -14.15 -20.22
N ILE A 123 12.87 -13.91 -18.91
CA ILE A 123 13.24 -14.97 -17.93
C ILE A 123 12.27 -16.13 -17.99
N PHE A 124 10.97 -15.87 -18.00
CA PHE A 124 9.92 -16.88 -18.02
C PHE A 124 9.05 -16.87 -19.29
N GLY A 125 9.34 -15.98 -20.23
CA GLY A 125 8.52 -15.79 -21.43
C GLY A 125 7.19 -15.12 -21.13
N ASP A 126 6.19 -15.42 -21.92
CA ASP A 126 4.86 -14.81 -21.76
C ASP A 126 4.04 -15.44 -20.62
N LEU A 127 3.04 -14.70 -20.14
CA LEU A 127 2.18 -15.08 -19.03
C LEU A 127 1.44 -16.41 -19.25
N ASN A 128 0.99 -16.68 -20.51
CA ASN A 128 0.23 -17.89 -20.80
C ASN A 128 1.12 -19.13 -20.76
N SER A 129 2.32 -19.03 -21.29
CA SER A 129 3.35 -20.07 -21.19
C SER A 129 3.73 -20.34 -19.74
N PHE A 130 3.92 -19.29 -18.94
CA PHE A 130 4.20 -19.45 -17.51
C PHE A 130 3.04 -20.13 -16.77
N LYS A 131 1.81 -19.74 -17.03
CA LYS A 131 0.61 -20.38 -16.43
C LYS A 131 0.51 -21.85 -16.84
N ALA A 132 0.77 -22.16 -18.09
CA ALA A 132 0.70 -23.54 -18.59
C ALA A 132 1.76 -24.43 -17.92
N ASN A 133 2.97 -23.90 -17.72
CA ASN A 133 4.10 -24.65 -17.20
C ASN A 133 4.11 -24.75 -15.67
N TYR A 134 3.69 -23.68 -14.95
CA TYR A 134 3.94 -23.58 -13.51
C TYR A 134 2.67 -23.37 -12.65
N ALA A 135 1.62 -22.70 -13.17
CA ALA A 135 0.49 -22.31 -12.33
C ALA A 135 -0.60 -23.38 -12.17
N LYS A 136 -0.71 -24.32 -13.10
CA LYS A 136 -1.68 -25.45 -13.00
C LYS A 136 -1.37 -26.35 -11.82
N VAL A 137 -0.11 -26.52 -11.50
CA VAL A 137 0.33 -27.42 -10.42
C VAL A 137 -0.01 -26.88 -9.03
N SER A 138 -0.12 -25.55 -8.87
CA SER A 138 -0.52 -24.96 -7.59
C SER A 138 -1.98 -25.19 -7.24
N ARG A 139 -2.87 -25.33 -8.24
CA ARG A 139 -4.32 -25.60 -8.01
C ARG A 139 -4.63 -27.06 -7.71
N GLU A 140 -3.78 -27.98 -8.16
CA GLU A 140 -3.96 -29.43 -7.92
C GLU A 140 -3.48 -29.88 -6.54
N GLN A 141 -2.72 -29.04 -5.80
CA GLN A 141 -2.33 -29.34 -4.42
C GLN A 141 -3.51 -29.49 -3.46
N ASP A 142 -4.64 -28.79 -3.72
CA ASP A 142 -5.80 -28.81 -2.84
C ASP A 142 -6.74 -30.02 -3.09
N ILE A 143 -6.54 -30.77 -4.17
CA ILE A 143 -7.50 -31.82 -4.62
C ILE A 143 -6.95 -33.24 -4.45
N TYR A 144 -5.62 -33.46 -4.50
CA TYR A 144 -5.05 -34.81 -4.51
C TYR A 144 -3.87 -34.99 -3.55
N GLU A 145 -4.16 -35.16 -2.26
CA GLU A 145 -3.15 -35.61 -1.27
C GLU A 145 -2.81 -37.12 -1.40
N ASN A 146 -3.44 -37.89 -2.30
CA ASN A 146 -3.41 -39.35 -2.27
C ASN A 146 -2.87 -40.08 -3.53
N GLU A 147 -2.27 -39.41 -4.52
CA GLU A 147 -1.72 -40.11 -5.69
C GLU A 147 -0.19 -40.00 -5.81
N VAL A 148 0.47 -41.13 -5.65
CA VAL A 148 1.94 -41.29 -5.58
C VAL A 148 2.65 -41.12 -6.94
N ASP A 149 1.95 -41.15 -8.07
CA ASP A 149 2.55 -41.24 -9.42
C ASP A 149 2.88 -39.90 -10.10
N THR A 150 2.65 -38.75 -9.46
CA THR A 150 2.89 -37.42 -10.07
C THR A 150 4.07 -36.65 -9.48
N VAL A 151 4.96 -37.30 -8.74
CA VAL A 151 6.03 -36.63 -7.97
C VAL A 151 7.23 -36.22 -8.82
N GLU A 152 7.63 -37.03 -9.83
CA GLU A 152 8.82 -36.76 -10.64
C GLU A 152 8.68 -35.56 -11.59
N PRO A 153 7.62 -35.39 -12.37
CA PRO A 153 7.45 -34.23 -13.24
C PRO A 153 7.41 -32.89 -12.48
N ARG A 154 6.91 -32.90 -11.25
CA ARG A 154 6.88 -31.72 -10.38
C ARG A 154 8.28 -31.31 -9.92
N LYS A 155 9.16 -32.23 -9.59
CA LYS A 155 10.53 -31.92 -9.18
C LYS A 155 11.32 -31.29 -10.29
N GLU A 156 11.27 -31.82 -11.50
CA GLU A 156 11.95 -31.26 -12.67
C GLU A 156 11.48 -29.84 -12.99
N MET A 157 10.17 -29.60 -12.91
CA MET A 157 9.58 -28.27 -13.13
C MET A 157 10.06 -27.25 -12.08
N PHE A 158 10.08 -27.61 -10.79
CA PHE A 158 10.59 -26.71 -9.75
C PHE A 158 12.10 -26.51 -9.84
N GLU A 159 12.84 -27.49 -10.34
CA GLU A 159 14.27 -27.33 -10.61
C GLU A 159 14.52 -26.37 -11.77
N ASP A 160 13.76 -26.46 -12.86
CA ASP A 160 13.84 -25.49 -13.97
C ASP A 160 13.50 -24.07 -13.48
N LEU A 161 12.41 -23.90 -12.76
CA LEU A 161 12.03 -22.62 -12.15
C LEU A 161 13.16 -22.04 -11.28
N ARG A 162 13.75 -22.89 -10.42
CA ARG A 162 14.85 -22.51 -9.54
C ARG A 162 16.10 -22.12 -10.34
N ASN A 163 16.43 -22.86 -11.38
CA ASN A 163 17.61 -22.59 -12.20
C ASN A 163 17.47 -21.26 -12.96
N ARG A 164 16.30 -20.95 -13.49
CA ARG A 164 16.04 -19.64 -14.12
C ARG A 164 16.10 -18.50 -13.10
N LEU A 165 15.55 -18.69 -11.90
CA LEU A 165 15.60 -17.69 -10.84
C LEU A 165 17.01 -17.42 -10.31
N LYS A 166 17.91 -18.39 -10.30
CA LYS A 166 19.29 -18.21 -9.82
C LYS A 166 20.04 -17.10 -10.57
N THR A 167 19.66 -16.80 -11.79
CA THR A 167 20.31 -15.76 -12.61
C THR A 167 19.96 -14.36 -12.17
N VAL A 168 18.79 -14.16 -11.53
CA VAL A 168 18.23 -12.84 -11.22
C VAL A 168 17.79 -12.67 -9.77
N CYS A 169 17.81 -13.72 -8.96
CA CYS A 169 17.33 -13.69 -7.59
C CYS A 169 18.39 -14.18 -6.60
N ILE A 170 18.72 -13.34 -5.64
CA ILE A 170 19.58 -13.68 -4.50
C ILE A 170 18.73 -13.68 -3.25
N ARG A 171 18.71 -14.81 -2.54
CA ARG A 171 17.98 -14.96 -1.28
C ARG A 171 18.93 -15.26 -0.12
N THR A 172 18.93 -14.39 0.88
CA THR A 172 19.66 -14.60 2.13
C THR A 172 18.71 -15.04 3.23
N LEU A 173 18.95 -16.21 3.81
CA LEU A 173 18.15 -16.71 4.94
C LEU A 173 18.78 -16.29 6.27
N ARG A 174 17.96 -16.02 7.30
CA ARG A 174 18.46 -15.68 8.64
C ARG A 174 19.50 -16.67 9.17
N ARG A 175 19.30 -17.97 8.93
CA ARG A 175 20.24 -19.01 9.35
C ARG A 175 21.64 -18.86 8.74
N GLN A 176 21.76 -18.23 7.58
CA GLN A 176 23.03 -18.03 6.87
C GLN A 176 23.84 -16.85 7.42
N VAL A 177 23.18 -15.96 8.18
CA VAL A 177 23.80 -14.75 8.74
C VAL A 177 23.89 -14.79 10.28
N LEU A 178 23.60 -15.94 10.91
CA LEU A 178 23.68 -16.10 12.37
C LEU A 178 25.11 -15.91 12.90
N GLU A 179 26.12 -16.19 12.10
CA GLU A 179 27.53 -15.96 12.45
C GLU A 179 27.86 -14.45 12.55
N TYR A 180 27.13 -13.61 11.84
CA TYR A 180 27.37 -12.16 11.78
C TYR A 180 26.39 -11.36 12.63
N ILE A 181 25.18 -11.88 12.84
CA ILE A 181 24.09 -11.19 13.53
C ILE A 181 23.40 -12.12 14.51
N ASN A 182 23.49 -11.82 15.79
CA ASN A 182 22.76 -12.53 16.85
C ASN A 182 21.32 -12.05 16.89
N TYR A 183 20.39 -12.81 16.32
CA TYR A 183 18.97 -12.58 16.47
C TYR A 183 18.49 -13.07 17.84
N ARG A 184 17.78 -12.23 18.56
CA ARG A 184 17.07 -12.65 19.77
C ARG A 184 15.85 -13.47 19.40
N ASP A 185 15.58 -14.51 20.19
CA ASP A 185 14.37 -15.31 20.04
C ASP A 185 13.14 -14.45 20.33
N ARG A 186 12.14 -14.53 19.45
CA ARG A 186 10.84 -13.90 19.67
C ARG A 186 9.97 -14.88 20.42
N LYS A 187 9.58 -14.52 21.65
CA LYS A 187 8.57 -15.25 22.40
C LYS A 187 7.22 -14.55 22.21
N PRO A 188 6.30 -15.12 21.43
CA PRO A 188 4.97 -14.55 21.32
C PRO A 188 4.24 -14.69 22.65
N ILE A 189 3.73 -13.59 23.18
CA ILE A 189 2.89 -13.58 24.37
C ILE A 189 1.54 -13.05 23.94
N THR A 190 0.50 -13.87 24.07
CA THR A 190 -0.88 -13.43 23.87
C THR A 190 -1.37 -12.82 25.18
N GLN A 191 -1.71 -11.54 25.14
CA GLN A 191 -2.32 -10.82 26.26
C GLN A 191 -3.80 -10.64 25.94
N ASP A 192 -4.65 -11.26 26.73
CA ASP A 192 -6.09 -11.06 26.62
C ASP A 192 -6.46 -9.64 27.03
N TYR A 193 -7.36 -9.05 26.26
CA TYR A 193 -7.84 -7.70 26.47
C TYR A 193 -9.38 -7.70 26.49
N VAL A 194 -9.93 -7.09 27.54
CA VAL A 194 -11.38 -6.87 27.64
C VAL A 194 -11.65 -5.40 27.31
N PRO A 195 -12.34 -5.11 26.21
CA PRO A 195 -12.64 -3.72 25.84
C PRO A 195 -13.57 -3.07 26.87
N THR A 196 -13.40 -1.78 27.07
CA THR A 196 -14.30 -0.97 27.91
C THR A 196 -15.66 -0.77 27.25
N GLU A 197 -16.68 -0.44 28.04
CA GLU A 197 -18.01 -0.15 27.50
C GLU A 197 -17.98 0.96 26.42
N GLN A 198 -17.13 1.96 26.62
CA GLN A 198 -16.96 3.06 25.65
C GLN A 198 -16.33 2.61 24.34
N GLU A 199 -15.38 1.67 24.39
CA GLU A 199 -14.77 1.07 23.19
C GLU A 199 -15.78 0.21 22.43
N ILE A 200 -16.59 -0.56 23.14
CA ILE A 200 -17.69 -1.36 22.56
C ILE A 200 -18.72 -0.43 21.90
N GLU A 201 -19.08 0.67 22.56
CA GLU A 201 -20.00 1.67 22.03
C GLU A 201 -19.47 2.28 20.73
N LEU A 202 -18.18 2.70 20.72
CA LEU A 202 -17.54 3.25 19.53
C LEU A 202 -17.52 2.24 18.39
N TYR A 203 -17.17 0.98 18.69
CA TYR A 203 -17.12 -0.10 17.70
C TYR A 203 -18.51 -0.35 17.07
N ASN A 204 -19.56 -0.40 17.88
CA ASN A 204 -20.92 -0.64 17.40
C ASN A 204 -21.40 0.53 16.53
N LYS A 205 -21.25 1.77 17.00
CA LYS A 205 -21.62 2.97 16.24
C LYS A 205 -20.89 3.09 14.90
N MET A 206 -19.59 2.79 14.89
CA MET A 206 -18.81 2.76 13.66
C MET A 206 -19.26 1.63 12.72
N SER A 207 -19.59 0.46 13.26
CA SER A 207 -20.07 -0.67 12.47
C SER A 207 -21.41 -0.36 11.82
N GLU A 208 -22.35 0.25 12.53
CA GLU A 208 -23.63 0.72 12.00
C GLU A 208 -23.45 1.79 10.91
N TYR A 209 -22.53 2.75 11.13
CA TYR A 209 -22.19 3.75 10.14
C TYR A 209 -21.68 3.13 8.85
N LEU A 210 -20.73 2.19 8.93
CA LEU A 210 -20.13 1.53 7.77
C LEU A 210 -21.10 0.65 6.97
N GLN A 211 -22.22 0.22 7.59
CA GLN A 211 -23.27 -0.55 6.93
C GLN A 211 -24.29 0.32 6.17
N ARG A 212 -24.28 1.64 6.32
CA ARG A 212 -25.23 2.54 5.64
C ARG A 212 -25.13 2.38 4.12
N PRO A 213 -26.23 2.40 3.38
CA PRO A 213 -26.26 2.19 1.93
C PRO A 213 -25.52 3.29 1.15
N LYS A 214 -25.46 4.53 1.64
CA LYS A 214 -24.79 5.67 1.00
C LYS A 214 -23.89 6.38 2.02
N LEU A 215 -22.61 6.52 1.69
CA LEU A 215 -21.61 7.26 2.45
C LEU A 215 -20.91 8.25 1.50
N TYR A 216 -20.73 9.48 1.96
CA TYR A 216 -20.07 10.55 1.20
C TYR A 216 -18.57 10.63 1.48
N ALA A 217 -18.15 10.26 2.70
CA ALA A 217 -16.74 10.24 3.06
C ALA A 217 -15.95 9.10 2.39
N LEU A 218 -16.62 7.99 2.09
CA LEU A 218 -15.99 6.77 1.55
C LEU A 218 -16.43 6.52 0.10
N PRO A 219 -15.46 6.34 -0.85
CA PRO A 219 -15.78 5.98 -2.23
C PRO A 219 -16.50 4.63 -2.28
N PHE A 220 -17.49 4.51 -3.18
CA PHE A 220 -18.26 3.27 -3.32
C PHE A 220 -17.39 2.08 -3.74
N SER A 221 -16.44 2.31 -4.65
CA SER A 221 -15.53 1.28 -5.19
C SER A 221 -14.53 0.72 -4.17
N GLN A 222 -14.25 1.46 -3.08
CA GLN A 222 -13.27 1.07 -2.05
C GLN A 222 -13.93 0.81 -0.70
N ARG A 223 -15.25 0.72 -0.66
CA ARG A 223 -16.02 0.70 0.58
C ARG A 223 -15.73 -0.54 1.43
N GLN A 224 -15.68 -1.72 0.83
CA GLN A 224 -15.41 -2.96 1.54
C GLN A 224 -14.03 -2.92 2.20
N LEU A 225 -13.02 -2.54 1.43
CA LEU A 225 -11.65 -2.40 1.93
C LEU A 225 -11.54 -1.38 3.06
N MET A 226 -12.12 -0.17 2.87
CA MET A 226 -12.11 0.87 3.90
C MET A 226 -12.84 0.41 5.17
N THR A 227 -13.90 -0.38 5.04
CA THR A 227 -14.60 -0.97 6.19
C THR A 227 -13.69 -1.92 6.97
N LEU A 228 -12.95 -2.78 6.29
CA LEU A 228 -11.99 -3.69 6.94
C LEU A 228 -10.87 -2.93 7.64
N ILE A 229 -10.28 -1.94 6.98
CA ILE A 229 -9.22 -1.10 7.55
C ILE A 229 -9.72 -0.35 8.79
N LEU A 230 -10.88 0.28 8.72
CA LEU A 230 -11.44 1.02 9.85
C LEU A 230 -11.78 0.11 11.03
N ARG A 231 -12.30 -1.11 10.78
CA ARG A 231 -12.53 -2.12 11.83
C ARG A 231 -11.21 -2.58 12.47
N LYS A 232 -10.18 -2.79 11.67
CA LYS A 232 -8.85 -3.16 12.19
C LYS A 232 -8.25 -2.04 13.03
N LEU A 233 -8.35 -0.78 12.57
CA LEU A 233 -7.90 0.37 13.34
C LEU A 233 -8.64 0.50 14.67
N LEU A 234 -9.97 0.30 14.67
CA LEU A 234 -10.78 0.27 15.89
C LEU A 234 -10.31 -0.81 16.86
N ALA A 235 -10.01 -2.00 16.36
CA ALA A 235 -9.54 -3.11 17.19
C ALA A 235 -8.10 -2.91 17.70
N SER A 236 -7.29 -2.07 17.02
CA SER A 236 -5.88 -1.88 17.37
C SER A 236 -5.63 -0.68 18.28
N SER A 237 -6.29 0.45 18.05
CA SER A 237 -6.04 1.68 18.80
C SER A 237 -7.12 2.74 18.61
N SER A 238 -7.68 3.24 19.71
CA SER A 238 -8.58 4.39 19.70
C SER A 238 -7.90 5.69 19.19
N PHE A 239 -6.58 5.81 19.39
CA PHE A 239 -5.81 6.95 18.86
C PHE A 239 -5.71 6.92 17.33
N ALA A 240 -5.39 5.76 16.76
CA ALA A 240 -5.25 5.61 15.31
C ALA A 240 -6.57 5.92 14.59
N ILE A 241 -7.69 5.42 15.10
CA ILE A 241 -8.99 5.70 14.50
C ILE A 241 -9.40 7.17 14.62
N ALA A 242 -9.06 7.86 15.71
CA ALA A 242 -9.37 9.28 15.87
C ALA A 242 -8.70 10.16 14.81
N SER A 243 -7.45 9.84 14.45
CA SER A 243 -6.71 10.53 13.36
C SER A 243 -7.38 10.31 12.01
N THR A 244 -7.74 9.07 11.70
CA THR A 244 -8.42 8.71 10.44
C THR A 244 -9.79 9.36 10.33
N LEU A 245 -10.59 9.37 11.40
CA LEU A 245 -11.89 10.05 11.45
C LEU A 245 -11.77 11.56 11.22
N ASN A 246 -10.70 12.18 11.74
CA ASN A 246 -10.45 13.60 11.48
C ASN A 246 -10.19 13.86 9.98
N GLY A 247 -9.45 12.99 9.30
CA GLY A 247 -9.25 13.06 7.87
C GLY A 247 -10.55 12.93 7.06
N LEU A 248 -11.46 12.03 7.48
CA LEU A 248 -12.76 11.85 6.84
C LEU A 248 -13.66 13.09 7.04
N VAL A 249 -13.68 13.68 8.24
CA VAL A 249 -14.41 14.93 8.52
C VAL A 249 -13.89 16.06 7.63
N TYR A 250 -12.56 16.24 7.56
CA TYR A 250 -11.96 17.25 6.69
C TYR A 250 -12.33 17.06 5.21
N LYS A 251 -12.39 15.81 4.74
CA LYS A 251 -12.82 15.49 3.38
C LYS A 251 -14.26 15.92 3.11
N LEU A 252 -15.17 15.69 4.06
CA LEU A 252 -16.57 16.15 3.95
C LEU A 252 -16.69 17.68 3.97
N ASP A 253 -15.84 18.37 4.75
CA ASP A 253 -15.78 19.84 4.73
C ASP A 253 -15.41 20.37 3.33
N LYS A 254 -14.38 19.81 2.74
CA LYS A 254 -13.95 20.17 1.39
C LYS A 254 -15.01 19.85 0.32
N LEU A 255 -15.71 18.73 0.49
CA LEU A 255 -16.81 18.36 -0.41
C LEU A 255 -17.97 19.36 -0.31
N GLU A 256 -18.35 19.75 0.91
CA GLU A 256 -19.37 20.75 1.17
C GLU A 256 -19.02 22.12 0.56
N GLU A 257 -17.76 22.59 0.73
CA GLU A 257 -17.26 23.82 0.13
C GLU A 257 -17.30 23.78 -1.41
N LYS A 258 -16.89 22.65 -2.01
CA LYS A 258 -16.95 22.48 -3.47
C LYS A 258 -18.37 22.57 -4.02
N ILE A 259 -19.33 21.93 -3.36
CA ILE A 259 -20.74 21.95 -3.79
C ILE A 259 -21.31 23.37 -3.69
N LYS A 260 -20.93 24.15 -2.68
CA LYS A 260 -21.40 25.53 -2.49
C LYS A 260 -20.80 26.53 -3.49
N ASN A 261 -19.57 26.32 -3.91
CA ASN A 261 -18.81 27.33 -4.66
C ASN A 261 -18.86 27.13 -6.17
N GLU A 262 -19.67 26.28 -6.76
CA GLU A 262 -19.88 26.03 -8.21
C GLU A 262 -18.69 26.31 -9.16
N SER A 263 -17.48 26.57 -8.64
CA SER A 263 -16.31 26.96 -9.40
C SER A 263 -15.32 25.81 -9.55
N SER A 264 -15.17 25.43 -10.80
CA SER A 264 -14.19 24.49 -11.34
C SER A 264 -12.77 24.81 -10.86
N LEU A 265 -12.28 24.11 -9.86
CA LEU A 265 -10.86 24.03 -9.56
C LEU A 265 -10.36 22.63 -9.90
N LYS A 266 -9.24 22.59 -10.60
CA LYS A 266 -8.60 21.42 -11.18
C LYS A 266 -8.40 20.30 -10.15
N ASP A 267 -9.07 19.18 -10.39
CA ASP A 267 -9.16 18.01 -9.50
C ASP A 267 -7.82 17.31 -9.17
N ASN A 268 -6.71 17.65 -9.85
CA ASN A 268 -5.46 16.89 -9.74
C ASN A 268 -4.59 17.24 -8.53
N GLU A 269 -4.60 18.48 -8.04
CA GLU A 269 -3.74 18.89 -6.91
C GLU A 269 -4.29 18.42 -5.54
N PHE A 270 -5.60 18.27 -5.44
CA PHE A 270 -6.27 17.83 -4.22
C PHE A 270 -6.13 16.32 -3.98
N LEU A 271 -6.14 15.51 -5.06
CA LEU A 271 -5.92 14.07 -4.98
C LEU A 271 -4.51 13.74 -4.51
N LEU A 272 -3.49 14.47 -4.97
CA LEU A 272 -2.09 14.27 -4.59
C LEU A 272 -1.81 14.54 -3.10
N GLY A 273 -2.42 15.56 -2.51
CA GLY A 273 -2.25 15.86 -1.08
C GLY A 273 -2.99 14.90 -0.14
N LEU A 274 -4.06 14.23 -0.63
CA LEU A 274 -4.74 13.15 0.08
C LEU A 274 -3.97 11.83 -0.02
N GLU A 275 -3.30 11.58 -1.14
CA GLU A 275 -2.49 10.37 -1.38
C GLU A 275 -1.34 10.26 -0.37
N ASP A 276 -0.69 11.36 0.03
CA ASP A 276 0.37 11.35 1.04
C ASP A 276 -0.11 10.91 2.45
N ASN A 277 -1.33 11.28 2.84
CA ASN A 277 -1.97 10.80 4.07
C ASN A 277 -2.57 9.38 3.92
N TYR A 278 -2.98 9.00 2.70
CA TYR A 278 -3.48 7.67 2.38
C TYR A 278 -2.36 6.64 2.20
N GLU A 279 -1.12 7.05 1.97
CA GLU A 279 0.00 6.13 1.78
C GLU A 279 0.20 5.18 2.97
N ALA A 280 -0.03 5.67 4.19
CA ALA A 280 -0.01 4.84 5.40
C ALA A 280 -1.21 3.86 5.45
N LEU A 281 -2.38 4.26 4.95
CA LEU A 281 -3.59 3.45 4.90
C LEU A 281 -3.58 2.49 3.69
N THR A 282 -3.07 2.94 2.55
CA THR A 282 -2.92 2.13 1.32
C THR A 282 -1.86 1.06 1.50
N ASN A 283 -0.79 1.32 2.26
CA ASN A 283 0.21 0.32 2.61
C ASN A 283 -0.40 -0.89 3.32
N THR A 284 -1.41 -0.66 4.14
CA THR A 284 -2.17 -1.73 4.82
C THR A 284 -3.21 -2.34 3.88
N ALA A 285 -3.75 -1.58 2.94
CA ALA A 285 -4.76 -2.01 2.00
C ALA A 285 -4.21 -2.94 0.91
N ASP A 286 -3.02 -2.64 0.39
CA ASP A 286 -2.38 -3.46 -0.65
C ASP A 286 -2.00 -4.87 -0.14
N GLU A 287 -1.75 -5.02 1.17
CA GLU A 287 -1.54 -6.34 1.80
C GLU A 287 -2.81 -7.20 1.84
N TRP A 288 -4.00 -6.60 1.70
CA TRP A 288 -5.30 -7.25 1.92
C TRP A 288 -6.13 -7.44 0.64
N ILE A 289 -5.80 -6.72 -0.45
CA ILE A 289 -6.50 -6.86 -1.75
C ILE A 289 -6.18 -8.20 -2.42
N ASP A 290 -5.08 -8.84 -2.03
CA ASP A 290 -4.66 -10.10 -2.64
C ASP A 290 -5.41 -11.34 -2.15
N ASP A 291 -6.20 -11.25 -1.08
CA ASP A 291 -6.94 -12.39 -0.52
C ASP A 291 -8.34 -12.59 -1.14
N GLU A 292 -8.82 -11.66 -1.96
CA GLU A 292 -10.09 -11.83 -2.67
C GLU A 292 -9.84 -12.01 -4.18
N GLU A 293 -9.93 -13.26 -4.65
CA GLU A 293 -10.08 -13.60 -6.06
C GLU A 293 -11.42 -13.05 -6.56
N GLU A 294 -11.46 -11.82 -7.02
CA GLU A 294 -12.57 -11.35 -7.84
C GLU A 294 -12.23 -11.53 -9.32
N ASP A 295 -12.75 -12.64 -9.88
CA ASP A 295 -13.11 -12.74 -11.27
C ASP A 295 -14.22 -11.72 -11.54
N ASP A 296 -13.88 -10.51 -11.95
CA ASP A 296 -14.87 -9.57 -12.45
C ASP A 296 -14.33 -8.82 -13.70
N ASP A 297 -14.51 -9.49 -14.84
CA ASP A 297 -14.57 -8.87 -16.16
C ASP A 297 -15.82 -7.97 -16.23
N ASN A 298 -15.75 -6.81 -15.62
CA ASN A 298 -16.73 -5.75 -15.85
C ASN A 298 -16.02 -4.41 -15.96
N GLU A 299 -15.94 -3.91 -17.19
CA GLU A 299 -15.73 -2.50 -17.51
C GLU A 299 -16.76 -1.66 -16.74
N LYS A 300 -16.43 -1.24 -15.51
CA LYS A 300 -17.24 -0.25 -14.80
C LYS A 300 -16.86 1.14 -15.27
N VAL A 301 -17.71 1.67 -16.13
CA VAL A 301 -17.89 3.09 -16.44
C VAL A 301 -17.64 3.90 -15.16
N LYS A 302 -16.67 4.82 -15.23
CA LYS A 302 -16.42 5.83 -14.19
C LYS A 302 -17.59 6.81 -14.19
N ASP A 303 -18.67 6.47 -13.50
CA ASP A 303 -19.70 7.43 -13.16
C ASP A 303 -19.09 8.47 -12.19
N LYS A 304 -18.73 9.62 -12.73
CA LYS A 304 -18.45 10.82 -11.95
C LYS A 304 -19.79 11.25 -11.31
N LYS A 305 -20.09 10.74 -10.12
CA LYS A 305 -21.27 11.18 -9.37
C LYS A 305 -21.15 12.68 -9.15
N LYS A 306 -21.98 13.46 -9.85
CA LYS A 306 -22.20 14.87 -9.55
C LYS A 306 -23.01 14.95 -8.25
N TYR A 307 -22.38 15.44 -7.19
CA TYR A 307 -23.10 15.78 -5.96
C TYR A 307 -23.88 17.08 -6.20
N THR A 308 -25.08 17.15 -5.64
CA THR A 308 -26.00 18.27 -5.80
C THR A 308 -26.19 19.02 -4.48
N LEU A 309 -26.79 20.21 -4.54
CA LEU A 309 -27.13 20.98 -3.33
C LEU A 309 -28.05 20.20 -2.37
N GLU A 310 -28.84 19.25 -2.89
CA GLU A 310 -29.71 18.37 -2.11
C GLU A 310 -28.93 17.38 -1.24
N ASP A 311 -27.68 17.08 -1.58
CA ASP A 311 -26.82 16.20 -0.80
C ASP A 311 -26.21 16.89 0.44
N ILE A 312 -26.19 18.23 0.50
CA ILE A 312 -25.57 19.00 1.59
C ILE A 312 -26.12 18.64 2.98
N PRO A 313 -27.43 18.49 3.21
CA PRO A 313 -27.94 18.10 4.53
C PRO A 313 -27.45 16.73 4.97
N LEU A 314 -27.35 15.78 4.03
CA LEU A 314 -26.86 14.42 4.29
C LEU A 314 -25.36 14.39 4.60
N ILE A 315 -24.57 15.17 3.85
CA ILE A 315 -23.13 15.37 4.10
C ILE A 315 -22.89 15.97 5.50
N LYS A 316 -23.69 16.96 5.89
CA LYS A 316 -23.60 17.56 7.23
C LYS A 316 -23.96 16.58 8.35
N ALA A 317 -24.98 15.75 8.13
CA ALA A 317 -25.36 14.72 9.10
C ALA A 317 -24.24 13.68 9.27
N GLU A 318 -23.67 13.20 8.17
CA GLU A 318 -22.54 12.26 8.18
C GLU A 318 -21.30 12.87 8.86
N LYS A 319 -20.98 14.13 8.56
CA LYS A 319 -19.90 14.87 9.20
C LYS A 319 -20.08 14.97 10.71
N LYS A 320 -21.30 15.23 11.18
CA LYS A 320 -21.63 15.29 12.60
C LYS A 320 -21.40 13.95 13.27
N ASP A 321 -21.84 12.84 12.66
CA ASP A 321 -21.64 11.50 13.18
C ASP A 321 -20.16 11.17 13.30
N LEU A 322 -19.36 11.38 12.24
CA LEU A 322 -17.91 11.16 12.25
C LEU A 322 -17.18 12.03 13.28
N GLY A 323 -17.65 13.29 13.46
CA GLY A 323 -17.17 14.19 14.50
C GLY A 323 -17.40 13.62 15.91
N ASN A 324 -18.59 13.11 16.18
CA ASN A 324 -18.94 12.48 17.46
C ASN A 324 -18.08 11.22 17.71
N PHE A 325 -17.88 10.38 16.69
CA PHE A 325 -17.02 9.18 16.82
C PHE A 325 -15.56 9.54 17.09
N ARG A 326 -15.04 10.57 16.40
CA ARG A 326 -13.70 11.10 16.65
C ARG A 326 -13.52 11.58 18.07
N ASP A 327 -14.51 12.33 18.58
CA ASP A 327 -14.42 12.92 19.92
C ASP A 327 -14.54 11.83 21.01
N LEU A 328 -15.39 10.82 20.80
CA LEU A 328 -15.46 9.63 21.66
C LEU A 328 -14.12 8.87 21.66
N ALA A 329 -13.52 8.64 20.49
CA ALA A 329 -12.22 8.00 20.38
C ALA A 329 -11.11 8.75 21.12
N LYS A 330 -11.12 10.10 21.09
CA LYS A 330 -10.17 10.93 21.84
C LYS A 330 -10.36 10.82 23.37
N VAL A 331 -11.60 10.72 23.84
CA VAL A 331 -11.90 10.53 25.26
C VAL A 331 -11.35 9.20 25.75
N ILE A 332 -11.63 8.11 25.02
CA ILE A 332 -11.12 6.76 25.31
C ILE A 332 -9.58 6.78 25.39
N PHE A 333 -8.92 7.40 24.42
CA PHE A 333 -7.46 7.49 24.41
C PHE A 333 -6.88 8.23 25.63
N LYS A 334 -7.49 9.36 26.02
CA LYS A 334 -7.05 10.10 27.21
C LYS A 334 -7.16 9.26 28.47
N PHE A 335 -8.23 8.48 28.60
CA PHE A 335 -8.45 7.59 29.73
C PHE A 335 -7.41 6.47 29.78
N GLN A 336 -7.15 5.81 28.65
CA GLN A 336 -6.14 4.75 28.54
C GLN A 336 -4.73 5.26 28.88
N ARG A 337 -4.37 6.47 28.41
CA ARG A 337 -3.07 7.09 28.70
C ARG A 337 -2.91 7.38 30.19
N GLY A 338 -3.98 7.79 30.90
CA GLY A 338 -3.98 7.98 32.36
C GLY A 338 -3.67 6.68 33.08
N ILE A 339 -4.33 5.57 32.71
CA ILE A 339 -4.09 4.25 33.32
C ILE A 339 -2.66 3.76 33.06
N PHE A 340 -2.14 3.97 31.85
CA PHE A 340 -0.79 3.54 31.47
C PHE A 340 0.31 4.27 32.25
N VAL A 341 0.14 5.57 32.49
CA VAL A 341 1.07 6.38 33.33
C VAL A 341 1.03 5.93 34.77
N ASP A 342 -0.15 5.62 35.33
CA ASP A 342 -0.29 5.15 36.70
C ASP A 342 0.27 3.74 36.92
N CYS A 343 0.19 2.86 35.91
CA CYS A 343 0.73 1.49 35.99
C CYS A 343 2.26 1.43 35.81
N PHE A 344 2.85 2.28 34.99
CA PHE A 344 4.29 2.28 34.71
C PHE A 344 5.08 3.38 35.44
N GLY A 345 4.40 4.42 35.93
CA GLY A 345 5.03 5.54 36.65
C GLY A 345 5.40 5.23 38.11
N LYS A 346 5.00 4.09 38.65
CA LYS A 346 5.32 3.65 40.05
C LYS A 346 6.41 2.57 40.14
N GLY A 347 7.07 2.27 39.00
CA GLY A 347 8.03 1.15 38.92
C GLY A 347 9.40 1.52 38.32
N LEU A 348 9.87 2.76 38.47
CA LEU A 348 11.25 3.17 38.19
C LEU A 348 11.81 3.93 39.36
#